data_300e9d839e8dff229d084a91c24c308a
#
_entry.id   300e9d839e8dff229d084a91c24c308a
#
_cell.length_a   1.000
_cell.length_b   1.000
_cell.length_c   1.000
_cell.angle_alpha   90.00
_cell.angle_beta   90.00
_cell.angle_gamma   90.00
#
_symmetry.space_group_name_H-M   'P 1'
#
loop_
_entity.id
_entity.type
_entity.pdbx_description
1 polymer ?
#
loop_
_entity_poly.entity_id
_entity_poly.type
_entity_poly.pdbx_seq_one_letter_code
_entity_poly.pdbx_strand_id
1 'polypeptide(L)'
;CHMQEGNHEVRTAWGFLAVRLPLPDDPQWKADQITILQALGVLDLEGKPTARIEAVKAADVARLTAEAFQKEREKMVKTCTQCHAEKFARGEMEKGDKMTREADHLLAEAIRIIAGLYKDGVLEKPASYAYAFPDLLTFHDAPRPIEHRLFEMHLKHRMRTFQGTFHANPDYALWYGWSEMLRDLAEIKEMAGDLREKHAKVVKKAVKK
;
A
#
# COMPACT_ATOMS: atom_id res chain seq x y z
N CYS A 1 -0.43 5.21 -23.01
CA CYS A 1 -0.46 5.34 -21.53
C CYS A 1 0.95 5.49 -20.94
N HIS A 2 1.96 4.87 -21.54
CA HIS A 2 3.35 5.01 -21.16
C HIS A 2 4.11 5.70 -22.28
N MET A 3 5.19 6.41 -21.97
CA MET A 3 6.07 7.06 -22.95
C MET A 3 5.35 8.00 -23.91
N GLN A 4 4.31 8.68 -23.46
CA GLN A 4 3.46 9.53 -24.32
C GLN A 4 4.20 10.68 -25.00
N GLU A 5 5.27 11.16 -24.38
CA GLU A 5 6.07 12.30 -24.85
C GLU A 5 7.35 11.86 -25.60
N GLY A 6 7.42 10.59 -26.01
CA GLY A 6 8.54 10.05 -26.77
C GLY A 6 9.85 9.89 -25.97
N ASN A 7 9.79 10.01 -24.65
CA ASN A 7 10.91 9.75 -23.74
C ASN A 7 10.78 8.37 -23.07
N HIS A 8 11.76 7.95 -22.27
CA HIS A 8 11.73 6.69 -21.54
C HIS A 8 10.93 6.76 -20.22
N GLU A 9 10.06 7.73 -20.05
CA GLU A 9 9.16 7.83 -18.90
C GLU A 9 8.04 6.79 -19.01
N VAL A 10 8.18 5.71 -18.26
CA VAL A 10 7.22 4.58 -18.28
C VAL A 10 6.13 4.69 -17.21
N ARG A 11 6.18 5.72 -16.36
CA ARG A 11 5.13 5.98 -15.38
C ARG A 11 3.85 6.42 -16.09
N THR A 12 2.72 5.94 -15.61
CA THR A 12 1.43 6.47 -16.08
C THR A 12 1.16 7.82 -15.44
N ALA A 13 0.44 8.69 -16.16
CA ALA A 13 -0.02 9.97 -15.62
C ALA A 13 -0.79 9.83 -14.30
N TRP A 14 -1.50 8.72 -14.11
CA TRP A 14 -2.21 8.41 -12.87
C TRP A 14 -1.28 8.16 -11.69
N GLY A 15 -0.20 7.40 -11.86
CA GLY A 15 0.74 7.07 -10.81
C GLY A 15 0.09 6.34 -9.63
N PHE A 16 -0.33 5.10 -9.80
CA PHE A 16 -0.98 4.32 -8.72
C PHE A 16 -0.10 4.08 -7.49
N LEU A 17 1.20 4.29 -7.60
CA LEU A 17 2.14 4.33 -6.47
C LEU A 17 2.24 5.71 -5.82
N ALA A 18 1.65 6.73 -6.42
CA ALA A 18 1.77 8.08 -5.92
C ALA A 18 1.05 8.25 -4.58
N VAL A 19 1.68 9.00 -3.70
CA VAL A 19 1.02 9.54 -2.51
C VAL A 19 -0.06 10.51 -2.99
N ARG A 20 -1.30 10.22 -2.66
CA ARG A 20 -2.45 11.05 -3.05
C ARG A 20 -2.89 11.92 -1.89
N LEU A 21 -3.03 13.21 -2.14
CA LEU A 21 -3.69 14.16 -1.26
C LEU A 21 -4.63 15.04 -2.11
N PRO A 22 -5.81 15.42 -1.62
CA PRO A 22 -6.37 15.02 -0.33
C PRO A 22 -6.66 13.53 -0.24
N LEU A 23 -6.71 13.02 0.99
CA LEU A 23 -7.13 11.64 1.27
C LEU A 23 -8.59 11.46 0.86
N PRO A 24 -9.03 10.22 0.54
CA PRO A 24 -10.41 9.97 0.16
C PRO A 24 -11.41 10.33 1.27
N ASP A 25 -12.63 10.69 0.87
CA ASP A 25 -13.71 11.06 1.81
C ASP A 25 -14.29 9.86 2.55
N ASP A 26 -14.23 8.65 1.96
CA ASP A 26 -14.66 7.42 2.62
C ASP A 26 -13.84 7.19 3.90
N PRO A 27 -14.47 7.14 5.09
CA PRO A 27 -13.74 7.12 6.36
C PRO A 27 -12.85 5.90 6.53
N GLN A 28 -13.28 4.72 6.06
CA GLN A 28 -12.51 3.49 6.15
C GLN A 28 -11.30 3.54 5.23
N TRP A 29 -11.50 3.91 3.97
CA TRP A 29 -10.39 4.03 3.02
C TRP A 29 -9.38 5.09 3.45
N LYS A 30 -9.87 6.21 3.97
CA LYS A 30 -9.01 7.27 4.55
C LYS A 30 -8.13 6.73 5.68
N ALA A 31 -8.71 5.95 6.62
CA ALA A 31 -7.97 5.35 7.71
C ALA A 31 -6.93 4.32 7.21
N ASP A 32 -7.27 3.55 6.17
CA ASP A 32 -6.36 2.60 5.54
C ASP A 32 -5.21 3.32 4.82
N GLN A 33 -5.50 4.37 4.07
CA GLN A 33 -4.49 5.22 3.43
C GLN A 33 -3.54 5.86 4.44
N ILE A 34 -4.04 6.39 5.56
CA ILE A 34 -3.20 6.93 6.63
C ILE A 34 -2.24 5.85 7.16
N THR A 35 -2.75 4.65 7.45
CA THR A 35 -1.92 3.52 7.91
C THR A 35 -0.80 3.18 6.92
N ILE A 36 -1.12 3.13 5.62
CA ILE A 36 -0.14 2.86 4.56
C ILE A 36 0.90 3.98 4.47
N LEU A 37 0.48 5.24 4.53
CA LEU A 37 1.39 6.39 4.48
C LEU A 37 2.30 6.47 5.72
N GLN A 38 1.81 6.04 6.88
CA GLN A 38 2.62 5.89 8.09
C GLN A 38 3.65 4.76 7.95
N ALA A 39 3.27 3.63 7.38
CA ALA A 39 4.19 2.52 7.10
C ALA A 39 5.20 2.84 5.97
N LEU A 40 4.86 3.74 5.05
CA LEU A 40 5.80 4.34 4.10
C LEU A 40 6.69 5.41 4.74
N GLY A 41 6.42 5.79 5.99
CA GLY A 41 7.14 6.85 6.71
C GLY A 41 6.91 8.25 6.12
N VAL A 42 5.86 8.44 5.32
CA VAL A 42 5.48 9.75 4.75
C VAL A 42 4.67 10.59 5.74
N LEU A 43 3.89 9.91 6.59
CA LEU A 43 3.19 10.53 7.72
C LEU A 43 3.74 10.01 9.05
N ASP A 44 3.74 10.87 10.07
CA ASP A 44 3.99 10.47 11.46
C ASP A 44 2.73 9.88 12.14
N LEU A 45 2.84 9.57 13.43
CA LEU A 45 1.72 9.00 14.20
C LEU A 45 0.53 9.96 14.35
N GLU A 46 0.78 11.25 14.30
CA GLU A 46 -0.23 12.31 14.34
C GLU A 46 -0.84 12.61 12.96
N GLY A 47 -0.37 11.90 11.91
CA GLY A 47 -0.82 12.10 10.54
C GLY A 47 -0.22 13.32 9.84
N LYS A 48 0.87 13.89 10.38
CA LYS A 48 1.58 15.02 9.78
C LYS A 48 2.66 14.54 8.81
N PRO A 49 2.94 15.28 7.73
CA PRO A 49 4.01 14.97 6.81
C PRO A 49 5.38 14.93 7.50
N THR A 50 6.18 13.92 7.19
CA THR A 50 7.57 13.77 7.62
C THR A 50 8.55 14.32 6.57
N ALA A 51 9.84 14.29 6.87
CA ALA A 51 10.87 14.67 5.89
C ALA A 51 10.87 13.77 4.63
N ARG A 52 10.36 12.54 4.69
CA ARG A 52 10.23 11.66 3.52
C ARG A 52 9.30 12.21 2.45
N ILE A 53 8.38 13.12 2.78
CA ILE A 53 7.51 13.75 1.79
C ILE A 53 8.31 14.51 0.72
N GLU A 54 9.45 15.08 1.07
CA GLU A 54 10.28 15.81 0.12
C GLU A 54 10.94 14.86 -0.91
N ALA A 55 11.34 13.66 -0.48
CA ALA A 55 11.83 12.63 -1.41
C ALA A 55 10.72 12.17 -2.37
N VAL A 56 9.49 12.00 -1.86
CA VAL A 56 8.32 11.64 -2.67
C VAL A 56 7.98 12.71 -3.71
N LYS A 57 8.09 13.99 -3.32
CA LYS A 57 7.93 15.14 -4.24
C LYS A 57 9.03 15.16 -5.30
N ALA A 58 10.28 15.02 -4.89
CA ALA A 58 11.43 15.05 -5.79
C ALA A 58 11.38 13.90 -6.82
N ALA A 59 10.88 12.73 -6.44
CA ALA A 59 10.69 11.60 -7.34
C ALA A 59 9.43 11.70 -8.22
N ASP A 60 8.66 12.79 -8.10
CA ASP A 60 7.37 13.00 -8.79
C ASP A 60 6.37 11.84 -8.60
N VAL A 61 6.39 11.22 -7.44
CA VAL A 61 5.46 10.15 -7.05
C VAL A 61 4.41 10.63 -6.04
N ALA A 62 4.07 11.92 -6.09
CA ALA A 62 3.09 12.54 -5.23
C ALA A 62 2.06 13.35 -6.04
N ARG A 63 0.80 13.27 -5.64
CA ARG A 63 -0.30 14.11 -6.12
C ARG A 63 -0.88 14.82 -4.90
N LEU A 64 -0.29 15.97 -4.57
CA LEU A 64 -0.46 16.61 -3.28
C LEU A 64 -1.70 17.51 -3.19
N THR A 65 -2.38 17.76 -4.31
CA THR A 65 -3.63 18.54 -4.35
C THR A 65 -4.67 17.80 -5.18
N ALA A 66 -5.95 18.07 -4.91
CA ALA A 66 -7.05 17.55 -5.71
C ALA A 66 -6.94 17.99 -7.19
N GLU A 67 -6.48 19.20 -7.43
CA GLU A 67 -6.26 19.75 -8.77
C GLU A 67 -5.16 18.95 -9.50
N ALA A 68 -4.00 18.73 -8.87
CA ALA A 68 -2.92 17.96 -9.47
C ALA A 68 -3.35 16.53 -9.78
N PHE A 69 -4.06 15.87 -8.86
CA PHE A 69 -4.60 14.54 -9.08
C PHE A 69 -5.60 14.51 -10.25
N GLN A 70 -6.56 15.45 -10.27
CA GLN A 70 -7.57 15.50 -11.31
C GLN A 70 -6.96 15.82 -12.68
N LYS A 71 -5.98 16.69 -12.75
CA LYS A 71 -5.25 17.00 -13.99
C LYS A 71 -4.61 15.74 -14.60
N GLU A 72 -3.97 14.92 -13.79
CA GLU A 72 -3.35 13.70 -14.28
C GLU A 72 -4.41 12.63 -14.65
N ARG A 73 -5.52 12.58 -13.91
CA ARG A 73 -6.66 11.72 -14.25
C ARG A 73 -7.26 12.09 -15.61
N GLU A 74 -7.48 13.38 -15.88
CA GLU A 74 -7.98 13.85 -17.16
C GLU A 74 -7.05 13.54 -18.33
N LYS A 75 -5.75 13.57 -18.15
CA LYS A 75 -4.81 13.10 -19.20
C LYS A 75 -5.06 11.63 -19.55
N MET A 76 -5.29 10.77 -18.56
CA MET A 76 -5.61 9.35 -18.80
C MET A 76 -6.97 9.21 -19.53
N VAL A 77 -8.00 9.91 -19.09
CA VAL A 77 -9.30 9.89 -19.75
C VAL A 77 -9.15 10.34 -21.22
N LYS A 78 -8.43 11.44 -21.47
CA LYS A 78 -8.17 11.94 -22.83
C LYS A 78 -7.44 10.89 -23.70
N THR A 79 -6.51 10.13 -23.13
CA THR A 79 -5.84 9.05 -23.85
C THR A 79 -6.81 7.94 -24.22
N CYS A 80 -7.66 7.52 -23.29
CA CYS A 80 -8.65 6.47 -23.52
C CYS A 80 -9.72 6.90 -24.55
N THR A 81 -10.14 8.17 -24.51
CA THR A 81 -11.22 8.69 -25.38
C THR A 81 -10.81 8.86 -26.84
N GLN A 82 -9.57 8.62 -27.19
CA GLN A 82 -9.17 8.49 -28.60
C GLN A 82 -9.85 7.29 -29.29
N CYS A 83 -10.22 6.25 -28.54
CA CYS A 83 -10.85 5.03 -29.06
C CYS A 83 -12.14 4.65 -28.32
N HIS A 84 -12.36 5.13 -27.11
CA HIS A 84 -13.49 4.74 -26.25
C HIS A 84 -14.41 5.93 -25.95
N ALA A 85 -15.69 5.64 -25.70
CA ALA A 85 -16.61 6.66 -25.20
C ALA A 85 -16.15 7.15 -23.81
N GLU A 86 -16.31 8.45 -23.54
CA GLU A 86 -15.88 9.07 -22.28
C GLU A 86 -16.50 8.39 -21.05
N LYS A 87 -17.79 8.04 -21.11
CA LYS A 87 -18.48 7.30 -20.04
C LYS A 87 -17.81 5.98 -19.71
N PHE A 88 -17.35 5.25 -20.74
CA PHE A 88 -16.62 4.00 -20.55
C PHE A 88 -15.27 4.26 -19.87
N ALA A 89 -14.48 5.20 -20.40
CA ALA A 89 -13.18 5.54 -19.85
C ALA A 89 -13.26 5.95 -18.36
N ARG A 90 -14.19 6.80 -18.01
CA ARG A 90 -14.42 7.21 -16.60
C ARG A 90 -14.88 6.04 -15.73
N GLY A 91 -15.78 5.20 -16.24
CA GLY A 91 -16.23 3.99 -15.52
C GLY A 91 -15.10 3.01 -15.23
N GLU A 92 -14.15 2.80 -16.16
CA GLU A 92 -12.97 1.97 -15.91
C GLU A 92 -12.03 2.57 -14.86
N MET A 93 -11.89 3.90 -14.84
CA MET A 93 -11.13 4.60 -13.79
C MET A 93 -11.78 4.43 -12.40
N GLU A 94 -13.11 4.48 -12.31
CA GLU A 94 -13.86 4.24 -11.06
C GLU A 94 -13.71 2.80 -10.57
N LYS A 95 -13.70 1.81 -11.48
CA LYS A 95 -13.38 0.42 -11.12
C LYS A 95 -11.97 0.29 -10.55
N GLY A 96 -11.02 1.02 -11.16
CA GLY A 96 -9.65 1.10 -10.64
C GLY A 96 -9.60 1.65 -9.21
N ASP A 97 -10.34 2.70 -8.91
CA ASP A 97 -10.43 3.26 -7.56
C ASP A 97 -11.04 2.26 -6.56
N LYS A 98 -12.09 1.54 -6.94
CA LYS A 98 -12.70 0.49 -6.10
C LYS A 98 -11.71 -0.63 -5.80
N MET A 99 -10.99 -1.13 -6.80
CA MET A 99 -9.99 -2.18 -6.59
C MET A 99 -8.82 -1.67 -5.72
N THR A 100 -8.40 -0.42 -5.91
CA THR A 100 -7.38 0.20 -5.06
C THR A 100 -7.83 0.25 -3.60
N ARG A 101 -9.09 0.63 -3.35
CA ARG A 101 -9.67 0.64 -2.01
C ARG A 101 -9.63 -0.75 -1.34
N GLU A 102 -10.04 -1.79 -2.05
CA GLU A 102 -10.02 -3.16 -1.52
C GLU A 102 -8.59 -3.64 -1.22
N ALA A 103 -7.65 -3.39 -2.14
CA ALA A 103 -6.25 -3.75 -1.93
C ALA A 103 -5.60 -2.97 -0.78
N ASP A 104 -5.91 -1.69 -0.64
CA ASP A 104 -5.44 -0.85 0.46
C ASP A 104 -5.97 -1.34 1.81
N HIS A 105 -7.23 -1.79 1.86
CA HIS A 105 -7.82 -2.37 3.08
C HIS A 105 -7.06 -3.60 3.56
N LEU A 106 -6.79 -4.55 2.67
CA LEU A 106 -6.02 -5.77 3.00
C LEU A 106 -4.59 -5.43 3.48
N LEU A 107 -3.91 -4.52 2.77
CA LEU A 107 -2.56 -4.12 3.15
C LEU A 107 -2.53 -3.40 4.50
N ALA A 108 -3.46 -2.47 4.73
CA ALA A 108 -3.55 -1.74 5.98
C ALA A 108 -3.84 -2.66 7.18
N GLU A 109 -4.67 -3.69 7.00
CA GLU A 109 -4.91 -4.71 8.02
C GLU A 109 -3.62 -5.47 8.35
N ALA A 110 -2.86 -5.91 7.36
CA ALA A 110 -1.58 -6.58 7.55
C ALA A 110 -0.56 -5.71 8.30
N ILE A 111 -0.46 -4.42 7.93
CA ILE A 111 0.39 -3.44 8.61
C ILE A 111 0.01 -3.31 10.09
N ARG A 112 -1.29 -3.16 10.40
CA ARG A 112 -1.78 -3.02 11.78
C ARG A 112 -1.49 -4.25 12.62
N ILE A 113 -1.57 -5.45 12.06
CA ILE A 113 -1.22 -6.69 12.75
C ILE A 113 0.24 -6.67 13.20
N ILE A 114 1.18 -6.35 12.29
CA ILE A 114 2.61 -6.34 12.61
C ILE A 114 2.96 -5.19 13.56
N ALA A 115 2.41 -4.00 13.32
CA ALA A 115 2.58 -2.86 14.25
C ALA A 115 2.08 -3.20 15.66
N GLY A 116 0.98 -3.95 15.76
CA GLY A 116 0.48 -4.47 17.04
C GLY A 116 1.47 -5.42 17.73
N LEU A 117 2.14 -6.30 16.97
CA LEU A 117 3.16 -7.18 17.53
C LEU A 117 4.36 -6.41 18.09
N TYR A 118 4.78 -5.31 17.43
CA TYR A 118 5.81 -4.42 17.95
C TYR A 118 5.35 -3.71 19.23
N LYS A 119 4.15 -3.14 19.20
CA LYS A 119 3.56 -2.43 20.35
C LYS A 119 3.43 -3.33 21.58
N ASP A 120 3.03 -4.58 21.39
CA ASP A 120 2.81 -5.55 22.45
C ASP A 120 4.12 -6.21 22.93
N GLY A 121 5.27 -5.87 22.36
CA GLY A 121 6.58 -6.46 22.66
C GLY A 121 6.70 -7.94 22.24
N VAL A 122 5.81 -8.44 21.40
CA VAL A 122 5.84 -9.80 20.86
C VAL A 122 6.96 -9.94 19.82
N LEU A 123 7.17 -8.88 19.05
CA LEU A 123 8.30 -8.72 18.14
C LEU A 123 9.09 -7.48 18.51
N GLU A 124 10.40 -7.58 18.45
CA GLU A 124 11.28 -6.42 18.51
C GLU A 124 11.26 -5.71 17.15
N LYS A 125 10.94 -4.42 17.17
CA LYS A 125 10.98 -3.58 15.97
C LYS A 125 12.44 -3.36 15.56
N PRO A 126 12.81 -3.54 14.27
CA PRO A 126 14.15 -3.24 13.81
C PRO A 126 14.58 -1.81 14.15
N ALA A 127 15.84 -1.63 14.60
CA ALA A 127 16.37 -0.32 14.98
C ALA A 127 16.44 0.66 13.79
N SER A 128 16.57 0.12 12.56
CA SER A 128 16.55 0.90 11.31
C SER A 128 15.18 1.50 10.96
N TYR A 129 14.10 0.99 11.57
CA TYR A 129 12.76 1.53 11.33
C TYR A 129 12.53 2.79 12.15
N ALA A 130 12.48 3.93 11.48
CA ALA A 130 12.35 5.24 12.12
C ALA A 130 11.00 5.44 12.83
N TYR A 131 9.96 4.70 12.44
CA TYR A 131 8.58 4.86 12.91
C TYR A 131 8.06 3.61 13.60
N ALA A 132 6.89 3.70 14.24
CA ALA A 132 6.26 2.61 15.00
C ALA A 132 5.67 1.49 14.11
N PHE A 133 5.63 1.70 12.81
CA PHE A 133 5.11 0.75 11.82
C PHE A 133 6.25 -0.04 11.16
N PRO A 134 5.96 -1.20 10.54
CA PRO A 134 6.90 -1.82 9.62
C PRO A 134 7.22 -0.83 8.49
N ASP A 135 8.51 -0.63 8.18
CA ASP A 135 8.92 0.35 7.18
C ASP A 135 8.93 -0.29 5.79
N LEU A 136 7.89 0.00 5.00
CA LEU A 136 7.69 -0.57 3.67
C LEU A 136 8.78 -0.18 2.64
N LEU A 137 9.64 0.80 2.94
CA LEU A 137 10.74 1.21 2.08
C LEU A 137 12.08 0.57 2.44
N THR A 138 12.18 -0.04 3.64
CA THR A 138 13.40 -0.72 4.11
C THR A 138 13.22 -2.23 4.22
N PHE A 139 12.53 -2.82 3.25
CA PHE A 139 12.18 -4.25 3.21
C PHE A 139 13.41 -5.18 3.25
N HIS A 140 14.57 -4.73 2.82
CA HIS A 140 15.82 -5.48 2.87
C HIS A 140 16.34 -5.72 4.30
N ASP A 141 15.86 -4.96 5.28
CA ASP A 141 16.21 -5.11 6.69
C ASP A 141 15.20 -5.97 7.48
N ALA A 142 14.20 -6.53 6.81
CA ALA A 142 13.18 -7.34 7.46
C ALA A 142 13.78 -8.62 8.07
N PRO A 143 13.75 -8.79 9.41
CA PRO A 143 14.46 -9.90 10.04
C PRO A 143 13.60 -11.18 10.17
N ARG A 144 12.30 -11.10 9.87
CA ARG A 144 11.35 -12.18 10.18
C ARG A 144 10.44 -12.55 9.02
N PRO A 145 10.01 -13.84 8.93
CA PRO A 145 9.12 -14.30 7.85
C PRO A 145 7.82 -13.49 7.71
N ILE A 146 7.22 -13.07 8.82
CA ILE A 146 5.98 -12.28 8.81
C ILE A 146 6.17 -10.90 8.14
N GLU A 147 7.31 -10.26 8.35
CA GLU A 147 7.66 -8.99 7.70
C GLU A 147 7.97 -9.21 6.23
N HIS A 148 8.69 -10.27 5.87
CA HIS A 148 8.90 -10.66 4.48
C HIS A 148 7.58 -10.88 3.74
N ARG A 149 6.59 -11.53 4.38
CA ARG A 149 5.27 -11.74 3.80
C ARG A 149 4.55 -10.41 3.55
N LEU A 150 4.63 -9.46 4.48
CA LEU A 150 4.09 -8.11 4.28
C LEU A 150 4.73 -7.40 3.08
N PHE A 151 6.06 -7.50 2.92
CA PHE A 151 6.74 -6.88 1.78
C PHE A 151 6.37 -7.53 0.47
N GLU A 152 6.24 -8.85 0.42
CA GLU A 152 5.76 -9.53 -0.77
C GLU A 152 4.34 -9.10 -1.13
N MET A 153 3.45 -9.01 -0.15
CA MET A 153 2.11 -8.47 -0.31
C MET A 153 2.12 -7.05 -0.89
N HIS A 154 2.96 -6.15 -0.35
CA HIS A 154 3.05 -4.77 -0.78
C HIS A 154 3.68 -4.61 -2.17
N LEU A 155 4.88 -5.16 -2.37
CA LEU A 155 5.71 -4.89 -3.55
C LEU A 155 5.36 -5.76 -4.77
N LYS A 156 4.72 -6.90 -4.55
CA LYS A 156 4.40 -7.85 -5.62
C LYS A 156 2.90 -7.97 -5.85
N HIS A 157 2.15 -8.45 -4.85
CA HIS A 157 0.76 -8.82 -5.07
C HIS A 157 -0.15 -7.60 -5.19
N ARG A 158 0.05 -6.57 -4.36
CA ARG A 158 -0.65 -5.28 -4.53
C ARG A 158 -0.33 -4.63 -5.88
N MET A 159 0.94 -4.66 -6.31
CA MET A 159 1.32 -4.12 -7.61
C MET A 159 0.65 -4.88 -8.77
N ARG A 160 0.57 -6.21 -8.69
CA ARG A 160 -0.12 -7.03 -9.69
C ARG A 160 -1.62 -6.74 -9.74
N THR A 161 -2.26 -6.55 -8.59
CA THR A 161 -3.66 -6.11 -8.51
C THR A 161 -3.87 -4.81 -9.30
N PHE A 162 -3.01 -3.83 -9.09
CA PHE A 162 -3.11 -2.54 -9.79
C PHE A 162 -2.77 -2.65 -11.27
N GLN A 163 -1.69 -3.35 -11.61
CA GLN A 163 -1.32 -3.57 -13.01
C GLN A 163 -2.46 -4.22 -13.79
N GLY A 164 -3.04 -5.29 -13.26
CA GLY A 164 -4.17 -5.95 -13.90
C GLY A 164 -5.37 -5.01 -14.06
N THR A 165 -5.71 -4.28 -13.01
CA THR A 165 -6.85 -3.35 -13.02
C THR A 165 -6.66 -2.24 -14.05
N PHE A 166 -5.50 -1.58 -14.06
CA PHE A 166 -5.23 -0.47 -14.99
C PHE A 166 -4.95 -0.91 -16.43
N HIS A 167 -4.72 -2.20 -16.66
CA HIS A 167 -4.64 -2.77 -18.00
C HIS A 167 -5.94 -3.48 -18.43
N ALA A 168 -7.04 -3.26 -17.70
CA ALA A 168 -8.34 -3.89 -17.96
C ALA A 168 -8.23 -5.43 -18.10
N ASN A 169 -7.34 -6.03 -17.31
CA ASN A 169 -7.12 -7.47 -17.25
C ASN A 169 -7.58 -8.02 -15.88
N PRO A 170 -8.87 -8.35 -15.72
CA PRO A 170 -9.42 -8.81 -14.45
C PRO A 170 -8.81 -10.14 -13.99
N ASP A 171 -8.50 -11.05 -14.90
CA ASP A 171 -7.89 -12.34 -14.55
C ASP A 171 -6.53 -12.12 -13.87
N TYR A 172 -5.69 -11.27 -14.46
CA TYR A 172 -4.39 -10.96 -13.86
C TYR A 172 -4.54 -10.26 -12.50
N ALA A 173 -5.46 -9.28 -12.41
CA ALA A 173 -5.72 -8.56 -11.17
C ALA A 173 -6.20 -9.50 -10.05
N LEU A 174 -7.11 -10.41 -10.36
CA LEU A 174 -7.71 -11.31 -9.38
C LEU A 174 -6.79 -12.47 -9.02
N TRP A 175 -6.25 -13.22 -10.00
CA TRP A 175 -5.47 -14.43 -9.75
C TRP A 175 -4.07 -14.17 -9.22
N TYR A 176 -3.35 -13.21 -9.81
CA TYR A 176 -1.94 -12.95 -9.46
C TYR A 176 -1.76 -11.78 -8.49
N GLY A 177 -2.83 -11.05 -8.21
CA GLY A 177 -2.84 -9.91 -7.33
C GLY A 177 -3.71 -10.11 -6.09
N TRP A 178 -5.00 -9.83 -6.20
CA TRP A 178 -5.91 -9.76 -5.06
C TRP A 178 -6.05 -11.08 -4.29
N SER A 179 -6.19 -12.23 -4.97
CA SER A 179 -6.26 -13.54 -4.30
C SER A 179 -4.98 -13.87 -3.52
N GLU A 180 -3.83 -13.47 -4.06
CA GLU A 180 -2.55 -13.61 -3.38
C GLU A 180 -2.44 -12.69 -2.15
N MET A 181 -2.97 -11.47 -2.22
CA MET A 181 -3.06 -10.58 -1.06
C MET A 181 -3.93 -11.17 0.06
N LEU A 182 -5.03 -11.83 -0.29
CA LEU A 182 -5.87 -12.56 0.70
C LEU A 182 -5.09 -13.69 1.35
N ARG A 183 -4.32 -14.45 0.57
CA ARG A 183 -3.45 -15.51 1.11
C ARG A 183 -2.39 -14.92 2.03
N ASP A 184 -1.70 -13.87 1.61
CA ASP A 184 -0.69 -13.20 2.43
C ASP A 184 -1.26 -12.75 3.77
N LEU A 185 -2.46 -12.15 3.76
CA LEU A 185 -3.13 -11.71 4.98
C LEU A 185 -3.49 -12.89 5.90
N ALA A 186 -3.96 -14.01 5.33
CA ALA A 186 -4.24 -15.21 6.11
C ALA A 186 -2.98 -15.78 6.77
N GLU A 187 -1.88 -15.89 6.02
CA GLU A 187 -0.59 -16.34 6.54
C GLU A 187 -0.02 -15.38 7.60
N ILE A 188 -0.16 -14.06 7.42
CA ILE A 188 0.24 -13.05 8.42
C ILE A 188 -0.57 -13.22 9.71
N LYS A 189 -1.89 -13.46 9.63
CA LYS A 189 -2.76 -13.72 10.79
C LYS A 189 -2.33 -14.97 11.55
N GLU A 190 -2.04 -16.06 10.84
CA GLU A 190 -1.58 -17.31 11.42
C GLU A 190 -0.23 -17.12 12.13
N MET A 191 0.77 -16.55 11.42
CA MET A 191 2.09 -16.28 12.02
C MET A 191 1.99 -15.35 13.23
N ALA A 192 1.12 -14.34 13.20
CA ALA A 192 0.92 -13.46 14.34
C ALA A 192 0.31 -14.19 15.56
N GLY A 193 -0.62 -15.09 15.32
CA GLY A 193 -1.19 -15.98 16.36
C GLY A 193 -0.11 -16.83 17.03
N ASP A 194 0.70 -17.51 16.24
CA ASP A 194 1.81 -18.34 16.71
C ASP A 194 2.83 -17.55 17.54
N LEU A 195 3.19 -16.35 17.08
CA LEU A 195 4.13 -15.48 17.77
C LEU A 195 3.58 -15.04 19.13
N ARG A 196 2.30 -14.66 19.22
CA ARG A 196 1.62 -14.29 20.47
C ARG A 196 1.58 -15.47 21.44
N GLU A 197 1.26 -16.67 20.97
CA GLU A 197 1.23 -17.88 21.80
C GLU A 197 2.61 -18.22 22.36
N LYS A 198 3.66 -18.18 21.53
CA LYS A 198 5.04 -18.39 21.94
C LYS A 198 5.48 -17.37 22.99
N HIS A 199 5.20 -16.08 22.75
CA HIS A 199 5.51 -15.00 23.67
C HIS A 199 4.81 -15.20 25.03
N ALA A 200 3.53 -15.51 25.05
CA ALA A 200 2.77 -15.76 26.27
C ALA A 200 3.34 -16.94 27.09
N LYS A 201 3.83 -18.01 26.45
CA LYS A 201 4.51 -19.13 27.13
C LYS A 201 5.83 -18.70 27.79
N VAL A 202 6.60 -17.81 27.14
CA VAL A 202 7.85 -17.27 27.68
C VAL A 202 7.59 -16.40 28.92
N VAL A 203 6.63 -15.47 28.80
CA VAL A 203 6.25 -14.58 29.92
C VAL A 203 5.77 -15.39 31.13
N LYS A 204 4.90 -16.39 30.94
CA LYS A 204 4.43 -17.27 32.03
C LYS A 204 5.58 -18.04 32.71
N LYS A 205 6.62 -18.40 31.97
CA LYS A 205 7.81 -19.07 32.52
C LYS A 205 8.69 -18.12 33.33
N ALA A 206 8.80 -16.86 32.92
CA ALA A 206 9.59 -15.84 33.61
C ALA A 206 8.96 -15.44 34.96
N VAL A 207 7.62 -15.33 35.01
CA VAL A 207 6.88 -14.99 36.25
C VAL A 207 6.90 -16.11 37.31
N LYS A 208 7.19 -17.37 36.91
CA LYS A 208 7.24 -18.52 37.84
C LYS A 208 8.63 -18.74 38.44
N LYS A 209 9.63 -18.00 38.05
CA LYS A 209 10.99 -17.98 38.63
C LYS A 209 11.17 -16.79 39.56
#